data_639ffd931f97ea5bd3fe09ba302d4a68
#
_entry.id   639ffd931f97ea5bd3fe09ba302d4a68
#
_cell.length_a   1.000
_cell.length_b   1.000
_cell.length_c   1.000
_cell.angle_alpha   90.00
_cell.angle_beta   90.00
_cell.angle_gamma   90.00
#
_symmetry.space_group_name_H-M   'P 1'
#
loop_
_entity.id
_entity.type
_entity.pdbx_description
1 polymer ?
#
loop_
_entity_poly.entity_id
_entity_poly.type
_entity_poly.pdbx_seq_one_letter_code
_entity_poly.pdbx_strand_id
1 'polypeptide(L)'
;MSSSPAIRGLLDEREIEEIERTWPNGLTSRQIVDVFETRGIRFSEATLRKYVQLGLLPRSIRVGRKGKHRGSCGLYPAHVVRRVNVVKGMMASDRTIEEIQRSFVRFKDEIETVENDLRDLIAGFEREAKGPAGNPDGRRELEREITEAKRAAGDLVRRISSLERRISAQADESPTGGASAAGSDLY
;
A
#
# COMPACT_ATOMS: atom_id res chain seq x y z
N MET A 1 -23.28 -9.25 7.32
CA MET A 1 -21.95 -9.91 7.35
C MET A 1 -21.76 -10.58 5.99
N SER A 2 -21.27 -9.83 5.01
CA SER A 2 -21.05 -10.35 3.65
C SER A 2 -19.59 -10.76 3.53
N SER A 3 -19.35 -12.07 3.59
CA SER A 3 -18.07 -12.64 3.21
C SER A 3 -17.97 -12.59 1.68
N SER A 4 -17.15 -11.72 1.14
CA SER A 4 -16.77 -11.78 -0.26
C SER A 4 -16.16 -13.15 -0.56
N PRO A 5 -16.48 -13.77 -1.71
CA PRO A 5 -15.90 -15.05 -2.08
C PRO A 5 -14.37 -14.90 -2.20
N ALA A 6 -13.64 -15.64 -1.37
CA ALA A 6 -12.20 -15.72 -1.44
C ALA A 6 -11.81 -16.23 -2.83
N ILE A 7 -11.18 -15.37 -3.62
CA ILE A 7 -10.54 -15.80 -4.89
C ILE A 7 -9.47 -16.80 -4.50
N ARG A 8 -9.60 -18.05 -4.95
CA ARG A 8 -8.63 -19.12 -4.63
C ARG A 8 -7.21 -18.65 -4.92
N GLY A 9 -6.37 -18.60 -3.90
CA GLY A 9 -4.95 -18.26 -4.04
C GLY A 9 -4.59 -16.82 -3.66
N LEU A 10 -5.44 -16.09 -2.92
CA LEU A 10 -5.10 -14.78 -2.33
C LEU A 10 -5.09 -14.88 -0.80
N LEU A 11 -4.32 -14.00 -0.18
CA LEU A 11 -4.32 -13.81 1.27
C LEU A 11 -5.62 -13.14 1.69
N ASP A 12 -6.20 -13.59 2.80
CA ASP A 12 -7.33 -12.89 3.41
C ASP A 12 -6.86 -11.66 4.23
N GLU A 13 -7.80 -10.81 4.64
CA GLU A 13 -7.49 -9.57 5.35
C GLU A 13 -6.80 -9.83 6.70
N ARG A 14 -7.19 -10.89 7.42
CA ARG A 14 -6.60 -11.24 8.71
C ARG A 14 -5.16 -11.72 8.57
N GLU A 15 -4.88 -12.51 7.54
CA GLU A 15 -3.52 -12.97 7.20
C GLU A 15 -2.61 -11.78 6.87
N ILE A 16 -3.12 -10.82 6.10
CA ILE A 16 -2.38 -9.60 5.74
C ILE A 16 -2.09 -8.77 6.99
N GLU A 17 -3.08 -8.51 7.84
CA GLU A 17 -2.90 -7.77 9.09
C GLU A 17 -1.91 -8.46 10.03
N GLU A 18 -1.94 -9.79 10.12
CA GLU A 18 -0.99 -10.56 10.93
C GLU A 18 0.44 -10.42 10.40
N ILE A 19 0.62 -10.47 9.10
CA ILE A 19 1.90 -10.27 8.44
C ILE A 19 2.42 -8.85 8.71
N GLU A 20 1.60 -7.82 8.50
CA GLU A 20 1.96 -6.43 8.74
C GLU A 20 2.38 -6.19 10.21
N ARG A 21 1.70 -6.83 11.15
CA ARG A 21 2.03 -6.77 12.59
C ARG A 21 3.31 -7.53 12.94
N THR A 22 3.56 -8.65 12.28
CA THR A 22 4.75 -9.49 12.53
C THR A 22 6.03 -8.82 12.04
N TRP A 23 5.96 -8.05 10.96
CA TRP A 23 7.12 -7.34 10.38
C TRP A 23 6.93 -5.82 10.31
N PRO A 24 6.80 -5.13 11.47
CA PRO A 24 6.54 -3.68 11.50
C PRO A 24 7.68 -2.85 10.88
N ASN A 25 8.90 -3.40 10.86
CA ASN A 25 10.07 -2.76 10.26
C ASN A 25 10.29 -3.11 8.78
N GLY A 26 9.36 -3.87 8.18
CA GLY A 26 9.43 -4.30 6.79
C GLY A 26 9.99 -5.70 6.59
N LEU A 27 9.90 -6.19 5.34
CA LEU A 27 10.31 -7.52 4.91
C LEU A 27 11.39 -7.45 3.84
N THR A 28 12.25 -8.46 3.81
CA THR A 28 13.17 -8.71 2.69
C THR A 28 12.41 -9.28 1.49
N SER A 29 13.01 -9.20 0.29
CA SER A 29 12.45 -9.84 -0.91
C SER A 29 12.13 -11.32 -0.70
N ARG A 30 13.02 -12.04 -0.02
CA ARG A 30 12.86 -13.45 0.28
C ARG A 30 11.66 -13.71 1.19
N GLN A 31 11.51 -12.95 2.27
CA GLN A 31 10.37 -13.09 3.17
C GLN A 31 9.04 -12.81 2.49
N ILE A 32 8.99 -11.82 1.57
CA ILE A 32 7.79 -11.54 0.78
C ILE A 32 7.46 -12.75 -0.11
N VAL A 33 8.44 -13.31 -0.80
CA VAL A 33 8.23 -14.50 -1.64
C VAL A 33 7.73 -15.67 -0.80
N ASP A 34 8.38 -15.97 0.32
CA ASP A 34 8.02 -17.06 1.23
C ASP A 34 6.58 -16.94 1.74
N VAL A 35 6.10 -15.72 2.03
CA VAL A 35 4.70 -15.47 2.43
C VAL A 35 3.71 -15.98 1.40
N PHE A 36 3.95 -15.77 0.13
CA PHE A 36 3.04 -16.20 -0.95
C PHE A 36 3.25 -17.69 -1.31
N GLU A 37 4.50 -18.17 -1.38
CA GLU A 37 4.81 -19.54 -1.71
C GLU A 37 4.25 -20.54 -0.69
N THR A 38 4.31 -20.25 0.60
CA THR A 38 3.75 -21.09 1.68
C THR A 38 2.24 -21.28 1.56
N ARG A 39 1.56 -20.43 0.81
CA ARG A 39 0.12 -20.49 0.52
C ARG A 39 -0.19 -21.00 -0.89
N GLY A 40 0.81 -21.55 -1.58
CA GLY A 40 0.64 -22.07 -2.93
C GLY A 40 0.47 -21.00 -4.01
N ILE A 41 0.73 -19.74 -3.68
CA ILE A 41 0.64 -18.61 -4.60
C ILE A 41 1.98 -18.49 -5.33
N ARG A 42 1.99 -18.68 -6.65
CA ARG A 42 3.20 -18.49 -7.45
C ARG A 42 3.64 -17.02 -7.42
N PHE A 43 4.75 -16.77 -6.73
CA PHE A 43 5.38 -15.46 -6.66
C PHE A 43 6.89 -15.63 -6.54
N SER A 44 7.69 -14.83 -7.23
CA SER A 44 9.15 -14.95 -7.22
C SER A 44 9.81 -13.59 -7.02
N GLU A 45 11.08 -13.58 -6.62
CA GLU A 45 11.84 -12.33 -6.53
C GLU A 45 11.97 -11.61 -7.88
N ALA A 46 11.98 -12.36 -9.00
CA ALA A 46 11.96 -11.76 -10.33
C ALA A 46 10.63 -11.03 -10.59
N THR A 47 9.50 -11.63 -10.18
CA THR A 47 8.17 -10.99 -10.25
C THR A 47 8.10 -9.76 -9.35
N LEU A 48 8.62 -9.84 -8.12
CA LEU A 48 8.70 -8.71 -7.21
C LEU A 48 9.48 -7.53 -7.84
N ARG A 49 10.66 -7.81 -8.39
CA ARG A 49 11.47 -6.80 -9.09
C ARG A 49 10.74 -6.18 -10.28
N LYS A 50 10.07 -7.00 -11.09
CA LYS A 50 9.26 -6.53 -12.21
C LYS A 50 8.15 -5.57 -11.73
N TYR A 51 7.45 -5.91 -10.66
CA TYR A 51 6.39 -5.06 -10.12
C TYR A 51 6.93 -3.73 -9.59
N VAL A 52 8.10 -3.74 -8.95
CA VAL A 52 8.78 -2.49 -8.54
C VAL A 52 9.20 -1.64 -9.74
N GLN A 53 9.73 -2.26 -10.81
CA GLN A 53 10.11 -1.55 -12.05
C GLN A 53 8.89 -0.94 -12.75
N LEU A 54 7.75 -1.59 -12.68
CA LEU A 54 6.48 -1.10 -13.24
C LEU A 54 5.78 -0.06 -12.35
N GLY A 55 6.35 0.29 -11.19
CA GLY A 55 5.75 1.23 -10.24
C GLY A 55 4.55 0.66 -9.48
N LEU A 56 4.29 -0.65 -9.59
CA LEU A 56 3.20 -1.31 -8.87
C LEU A 56 3.51 -1.51 -7.38
N LEU A 57 4.77 -1.55 -7.01
CA LEU A 57 5.25 -1.74 -5.64
C LEU A 57 6.27 -0.67 -5.27
N PRO A 58 6.34 -0.27 -4.00
CA PRO A 58 7.35 0.65 -3.50
C PRO A 58 8.75 0.05 -3.63
N ARG A 59 9.76 0.90 -3.66
CA ARG A 59 11.17 0.48 -3.63
C ARG A 59 11.57 0.05 -2.23
N SER A 60 12.52 -0.89 -2.15
CA SER A 60 13.11 -1.25 -0.86
C SER A 60 14.00 -0.12 -0.32
N ILE A 61 14.00 0.04 1.00
CA ILE A 61 14.92 0.92 1.72
C ILE A 61 16.12 0.09 2.16
N ARG A 62 17.33 0.61 1.94
CA ARG A 62 18.55 -0.06 2.39
C ARG A 62 18.77 0.18 3.89
N VAL A 63 18.77 -0.90 4.66
CA VAL A 63 19.08 -0.86 6.08
C VAL A 63 20.44 -1.51 6.32
N GLY A 64 21.36 -0.75 6.91
CA GLY A 64 22.68 -1.25 7.30
C GLY A 64 22.57 -2.24 8.46
N ARG A 65 23.20 -3.42 8.34
CA ARG A 65 23.33 -4.35 9.47
C ARG A 65 24.55 -3.94 10.31
N LYS A 66 24.36 -3.69 11.61
CA LYS A 66 25.48 -3.48 12.53
C LYS A 66 26.33 -4.74 12.63
N GLY A 67 27.64 -4.62 12.38
CA GLY A 67 28.65 -5.69 12.57
C GLY A 67 29.70 -5.75 11.46
N LYS A 68 30.92 -6.19 11.82
CA LYS A 68 32.07 -6.38 10.92
C LYS A 68 31.68 -7.44 9.87
N HIS A 69 31.72 -7.08 8.57
CA HIS A 69 31.35 -7.92 7.41
C HIS A 69 29.84 -8.12 7.12
N ARG A 70 28.95 -7.21 7.52
CA ARG A 70 27.53 -7.32 7.18
C ARG A 70 27.12 -6.27 6.17
N GLY A 71 26.76 -6.72 4.95
CA GLY A 71 26.23 -5.89 3.89
C GLY A 71 24.88 -5.24 4.25
N SER A 72 24.45 -4.28 3.44
CA SER A 72 23.10 -3.70 3.56
C SER A 72 22.04 -4.68 3.04
N CYS A 73 20.90 -4.75 3.72
CA CYS A 73 19.73 -5.50 3.27
C CYS A 73 18.65 -4.51 2.80
N GLY A 74 18.02 -4.80 1.67
CA GLY A 74 16.83 -4.06 1.24
C GLY A 74 15.61 -4.55 2.00
N LEU A 75 14.90 -3.66 2.69
CA LEU A 75 13.63 -3.92 3.32
C LEU A 75 12.52 -3.21 2.55
N TYR A 76 11.47 -3.93 2.25
CA TYR A 76 10.21 -3.39 1.74
C TYR A 76 9.27 -3.11 2.91
N PRO A 77 8.48 -2.03 2.87
CA PRO A 77 7.50 -1.78 3.93
C PRO A 77 6.49 -2.93 4.00
N ALA A 78 5.97 -3.21 5.21
CA ALA A 78 5.12 -4.39 5.45
C ALA A 78 3.87 -4.42 4.56
N HIS A 79 3.27 -3.27 4.27
CA HIS A 79 2.11 -3.13 3.40
C HIS A 79 2.35 -3.57 1.93
N VAL A 80 3.60 -3.83 1.54
CA VAL A 80 3.91 -4.38 0.20
C VAL A 80 3.20 -5.72 -0.04
N VAL A 81 2.99 -6.51 1.02
CA VAL A 81 2.29 -7.80 0.93
C VAL A 81 0.83 -7.60 0.50
N ARG A 82 0.15 -6.65 1.13
CA ARG A 82 -1.21 -6.23 0.75
C ARG A 82 -1.27 -5.82 -0.71
N ARG A 83 -0.30 -5.04 -1.13
CA ARG A 83 -0.23 -4.51 -2.49
C ARG A 83 0.02 -5.61 -3.53
N VAL A 84 0.91 -6.56 -3.26
CA VAL A 84 1.11 -7.75 -4.10
C VAL A 84 -0.19 -8.55 -4.20
N ASN A 85 -0.90 -8.73 -3.07
CA ASN A 85 -2.15 -9.46 -3.02
C ASN A 85 -3.23 -8.82 -3.94
N VAL A 86 -3.35 -7.50 -3.92
CA VAL A 86 -4.29 -6.75 -4.77
C VAL A 86 -3.90 -6.87 -6.26
N VAL A 87 -2.61 -6.69 -6.60
CA VAL A 87 -2.12 -6.87 -8.00
C VAL A 87 -2.43 -8.27 -8.50
N LYS A 88 -2.20 -9.28 -7.68
CA LYS A 88 -2.52 -10.67 -8.00
C LYS A 88 -4.01 -10.90 -8.21
N GLY A 89 -4.86 -10.28 -7.39
CA GLY A 89 -6.31 -10.32 -7.53
C GLY A 89 -6.79 -9.70 -8.84
N MET A 90 -6.25 -8.56 -9.21
CA MET A 90 -6.55 -7.90 -10.47
C MET A 90 -6.12 -8.76 -11.68
N MET A 91 -4.93 -9.36 -11.63
CA MET A 91 -4.48 -10.31 -12.66
C MET A 91 -5.36 -11.56 -12.77
N ALA A 92 -5.86 -12.06 -11.64
CA ALA A 92 -6.77 -13.20 -11.63
C ALA A 92 -8.17 -12.85 -12.19
N SER A 93 -8.47 -11.57 -12.32
CA SER A 93 -9.68 -11.03 -12.97
C SER A 93 -9.40 -10.58 -14.41
N ASP A 94 -8.42 -11.18 -15.08
CA ASP A 94 -8.01 -10.97 -16.48
C ASP A 94 -7.63 -9.53 -16.86
N ARG A 95 -7.30 -8.67 -15.86
CA ARG A 95 -6.80 -7.32 -16.13
C ARG A 95 -5.38 -7.36 -16.65
N THR A 96 -5.11 -6.55 -17.66
CA THR A 96 -3.75 -6.38 -18.20
C THR A 96 -2.86 -5.60 -17.22
N ILE A 97 -1.55 -5.73 -17.37
CA ILE A 97 -0.57 -5.00 -16.55
C ILE A 97 -0.74 -3.48 -16.70
N GLU A 98 -1.05 -3.01 -17.89
CA GLU A 98 -1.28 -1.61 -18.20
C GLU A 98 -2.55 -1.06 -17.53
N GLU A 99 -3.61 -1.86 -17.48
CA GLU A 99 -4.84 -1.50 -16.75
C GLU A 99 -4.58 -1.46 -15.24
N ILE A 100 -3.85 -2.44 -14.73
CA ILE A 100 -3.43 -2.47 -13.33
C ILE A 100 -2.57 -1.25 -13.00
N GLN A 101 -1.59 -0.89 -13.84
CA GLN A 101 -0.79 0.32 -13.66
C GLN A 101 -1.65 1.58 -13.62
N ARG A 102 -2.58 1.73 -14.56
CA ARG A 102 -3.50 2.89 -14.59
C ARG A 102 -4.36 2.98 -13.34
N SER A 103 -4.84 1.86 -12.82
CA SER A 103 -5.66 1.82 -11.60
C SER A 103 -4.86 2.06 -10.32
N PHE A 104 -3.55 1.69 -10.30
CA PHE A 104 -2.72 1.75 -9.10
C PHE A 104 -1.92 3.04 -8.94
N VAL A 105 -1.57 3.68 -10.05
CA VAL A 105 -0.45 4.65 -10.05
C VAL A 105 -0.90 6.08 -9.82
N ARG A 106 -2.19 6.40 -9.92
CA ARG A 106 -2.56 7.81 -9.97
C ARG A 106 -2.39 8.56 -8.66
N PHE A 107 -2.75 7.98 -7.53
CA PHE A 107 -2.72 8.71 -6.24
C PHE A 107 -2.39 7.83 -5.03
N LYS A 108 -2.21 6.53 -5.21
CA LYS A 108 -2.10 5.61 -4.08
C LYS A 108 -0.77 5.77 -3.33
N ASP A 109 0.33 5.99 -4.06
CA ASP A 109 1.65 6.18 -3.46
C ASP A 109 1.72 7.50 -2.71
N GLU A 110 1.10 8.55 -3.26
CA GLU A 110 1.00 9.85 -2.60
C GLU A 110 0.12 9.79 -1.35
N ILE A 111 -1.02 9.10 -1.41
CA ILE A 111 -1.90 8.91 -0.25
C ILE A 111 -1.18 8.13 0.84
N GLU A 112 -0.48 7.07 0.49
CA GLU A 112 0.29 6.25 1.42
C GLU A 112 1.46 7.02 2.04
N THR A 113 2.14 7.86 1.25
CA THR A 113 3.18 8.77 1.75
C THR A 113 2.58 9.74 2.76
N VAL A 114 1.48 10.42 2.44
CA VAL A 114 0.79 11.34 3.35
C VAL A 114 0.33 10.63 4.63
N GLU A 115 -0.19 9.41 4.52
CA GLU A 115 -0.61 8.63 5.69
C GLU A 115 0.57 8.32 6.62
N ASN A 116 1.71 7.91 6.06
CA ASN A 116 2.92 7.62 6.83
C ASN A 116 3.49 8.89 7.48
N ASP A 117 3.57 9.98 6.73
CA ASP A 117 4.07 11.27 7.22
C ASP A 117 3.22 11.80 8.37
N LEU A 118 1.89 11.73 8.25
CA LEU A 118 0.95 12.12 9.32
C LEU A 118 1.11 11.23 10.55
N ARG A 119 1.29 9.92 10.37
CA ARG A 119 1.52 8.97 11.46
C ARG A 119 2.81 9.29 12.21
N ASP A 120 3.90 9.52 11.48
CA ASP A 120 5.21 9.82 12.05
C ASP A 120 5.23 11.15 12.79
N LEU A 121 4.56 12.18 12.24
CA LEU A 121 4.40 13.49 12.86
C LEU A 121 3.62 13.38 14.17
N ILE A 122 2.48 12.70 14.17
CA ILE A 122 1.65 12.50 15.36
C ILE A 122 2.41 11.70 16.42
N ALA A 123 3.14 10.65 16.02
CA ALA A 123 3.99 9.89 16.94
C ALA A 123 5.13 10.75 17.52
N GLY A 124 5.63 11.73 16.77
CA GLY A 124 6.54 12.76 17.24
C GLY A 124 5.91 13.61 18.35
N PHE A 125 4.74 14.14 18.14
CA PHE A 125 4.00 14.93 19.13
C PHE A 125 3.67 14.11 20.38
N GLU A 126 3.24 12.86 20.24
CA GLU A 126 2.97 11.96 21.38
C GLU A 126 4.23 11.72 22.24
N ARG A 127 5.42 11.69 21.63
CA ARG A 127 6.70 11.54 22.36
C ARG A 127 7.07 12.83 23.09
N GLU A 128 6.97 13.96 22.42
CA GLU A 128 7.27 15.27 23.03
C GLU A 128 6.32 15.61 24.19
N ALA A 129 5.03 15.32 24.04
CA ALA A 129 4.04 15.53 25.09
C ALA A 129 4.30 14.72 26.36
N LYS A 130 5.00 13.57 26.25
CA LYS A 130 5.41 12.73 27.38
C LYS A 130 6.71 13.19 28.06
N GLY A 131 7.37 14.21 27.52
CA GLY A 131 8.61 14.75 28.06
C GLY A 131 8.48 15.32 29.47
N PRO A 132 9.58 15.53 30.22
CA PRO A 132 9.57 15.87 31.65
C PRO A 132 9.18 17.32 31.98
N ALA A 133 8.94 18.18 30.99
CA ALA A 133 8.68 19.60 31.19
C ALA A 133 7.21 19.95 30.93
N GLY A 134 6.44 20.30 31.93
CA GLY A 134 5.14 20.94 31.74
C GLY A 134 4.22 20.85 32.95
N ASN A 135 3.37 21.90 33.08
CA ASN A 135 2.23 21.93 33.98
C ASN A 135 1.29 20.73 33.66
N PRO A 136 0.81 19.95 34.66
CA PRO A 136 -0.07 18.81 34.48
C PRO A 136 -1.35 19.10 33.67
N ASP A 137 -1.93 20.30 33.81
CA ASP A 137 -3.13 20.69 33.11
C ASP A 137 -2.86 20.99 31.63
N GLY A 138 -1.76 21.66 31.31
CA GLY A 138 -1.33 21.88 29.92
C GLY A 138 -0.99 20.56 29.20
N ARG A 139 -0.48 19.56 29.91
CA ARG A 139 -0.21 18.22 29.35
C ARG A 139 -1.52 17.52 28.93
N ARG A 140 -2.55 17.55 29.78
CA ARG A 140 -3.84 16.94 29.48
C ARG A 140 -4.52 17.60 28.28
N GLU A 141 -4.40 18.92 28.16
CA GLU A 141 -4.94 19.66 27.02
C GLU A 141 -4.20 19.28 25.74
N LEU A 142 -2.88 19.24 25.76
CA LEU A 142 -2.05 18.81 24.61
C LEU A 142 -2.34 17.36 24.19
N GLU A 143 -2.52 16.43 25.13
CA GLU A 143 -2.89 15.04 24.83
C GLU A 143 -4.27 14.93 24.15
N ARG A 144 -5.21 15.80 24.54
CA ARG A 144 -6.52 15.88 23.88
C ARG A 144 -6.39 16.40 22.46
N GLU A 145 -5.66 17.50 22.25
CA GLU A 145 -5.42 18.06 20.92
C GLU A 145 -4.72 17.06 19.99
N ILE A 146 -3.72 16.34 20.49
CA ILE A 146 -3.03 15.27 19.71
C ILE A 146 -4.02 14.16 19.33
N THR A 147 -4.90 13.77 20.26
CA THR A 147 -5.92 12.75 19.99
C THR A 147 -6.92 13.21 18.92
N GLU A 148 -7.34 14.46 18.98
CA GLU A 148 -8.22 15.06 17.98
C GLU A 148 -7.53 15.18 16.61
N ALA A 149 -6.28 15.61 16.57
CA ALA A 149 -5.47 15.68 15.36
C ALA A 149 -5.30 14.28 14.72
N LYS A 150 -5.03 13.27 15.53
CA LYS A 150 -4.91 11.86 15.08
C LYS A 150 -6.22 11.36 14.43
N ARG A 151 -7.36 11.69 15.04
CA ARG A 151 -8.67 11.34 14.49
C ARG A 151 -8.93 12.05 13.17
N ALA A 152 -8.67 13.38 13.13
CA ALA A 152 -8.85 14.18 11.92
C ALA A 152 -7.95 13.70 10.76
N ALA A 153 -6.69 13.35 11.03
CA ALA A 153 -5.77 12.78 10.06
C ALA A 153 -6.31 11.47 9.49
N GLY A 154 -6.79 10.57 10.34
CA GLY A 154 -7.40 9.32 9.90
C GLY A 154 -8.68 9.53 9.06
N ASP A 155 -9.51 10.52 9.42
CA ASP A 155 -10.70 10.87 8.64
C ASP A 155 -10.31 11.44 7.27
N LEU A 156 -9.29 12.28 7.20
CA LEU A 156 -8.77 12.84 5.96
C LEU A 156 -8.27 11.75 5.03
N VAL A 157 -7.42 10.85 5.53
CA VAL A 157 -6.88 9.72 4.73
C VAL A 157 -8.01 8.86 4.18
N ARG A 158 -9.02 8.53 5.01
CA ARG A 158 -10.20 7.75 4.54
C ARG A 158 -10.97 8.46 3.42
N ARG A 159 -11.15 9.77 3.52
CA ARG A 159 -11.85 10.58 2.50
C ARG A 159 -11.07 10.61 1.19
N ILE A 160 -9.76 10.85 1.26
CA ILE A 160 -8.87 10.88 0.09
C ILE A 160 -8.85 9.49 -0.59
N SER A 161 -8.71 8.41 0.17
CA SER A 161 -8.77 7.04 -0.36
C SER A 161 -10.13 6.69 -0.98
N SER A 162 -11.22 7.26 -0.46
CA SER A 162 -12.55 7.10 -1.07
C SER A 162 -12.67 7.84 -2.40
N LEU A 163 -12.11 9.05 -2.49
CA LEU A 163 -12.07 9.83 -3.74
C LEU A 163 -11.23 9.12 -4.79
N GLU A 164 -10.06 8.61 -4.42
CA GLU A 164 -9.19 7.85 -5.33
C GLU A 164 -9.93 6.65 -5.93
N ARG A 165 -10.59 5.83 -5.10
CA ARG A 165 -11.39 4.69 -5.58
C ARG A 165 -12.49 5.09 -6.54
N ARG A 166 -13.18 6.22 -6.29
CA ARG A 166 -14.23 6.73 -7.17
C ARG A 166 -13.67 7.20 -8.51
N ILE A 167 -12.55 7.90 -8.50
CA ILE A 167 -11.86 8.37 -9.72
C ILE A 167 -11.38 7.17 -10.53
N SER A 168 -10.81 6.16 -9.88
CA SER A 168 -10.35 4.94 -10.54
C SER A 168 -11.51 4.15 -11.17
N ALA A 169 -12.64 4.04 -10.47
CA ALA A 169 -13.85 3.39 -10.99
C ALA A 169 -14.43 4.12 -12.21
N GLN A 170 -14.48 5.45 -12.19
CA GLN A 170 -14.97 6.24 -13.33
C GLN A 170 -14.06 6.16 -14.56
N ALA A 171 -12.75 5.99 -14.34
CA ALA A 171 -11.80 5.80 -15.44
C ALA A 171 -11.96 4.41 -16.10
N ASP A 172 -12.41 3.40 -15.35
CA ASP A 172 -12.70 2.06 -15.86
C ASP A 172 -14.05 1.99 -16.65
N GLU A 173 -14.99 2.89 -16.35
CA GLU A 173 -16.32 2.94 -17.01
C GLU A 173 -16.33 3.75 -18.30
N SER A 174 -15.28 4.48 -18.64
CA SER A 174 -15.20 5.22 -19.91
C SER A 174 -15.00 4.23 -21.05
N PRO A 175 -16.01 3.98 -21.92
CA PRO A 175 -15.85 3.09 -23.05
C PRO A 175 -14.77 3.65 -23.95
N THR A 176 -13.84 2.80 -24.36
CA THR A 176 -13.01 3.02 -25.55
C THR A 176 -13.94 3.26 -26.71
N GLY A 177 -14.28 4.53 -26.91
CA GLY A 177 -15.10 4.99 -28.01
C GLY A 177 -14.48 4.53 -29.32
N GLY A 178 -15.23 3.72 -30.02
CA GLY A 178 -14.91 3.11 -31.26
C GLY A 178 -14.34 4.09 -32.28
N ALA A 179 -13.26 3.72 -32.84
CA ALA A 179 -12.92 4.06 -34.19
C ALA A 179 -13.33 2.88 -35.05
N SER A 180 -14.64 2.75 -35.23
CA SER A 180 -15.17 1.91 -36.29
C SER A 180 -15.28 2.76 -37.57
N ALA A 181 -14.57 2.26 -38.54
CA ALA A 181 -14.98 2.21 -39.92
C ALA A 181 -15.76 3.40 -40.53
N ALA A 182 -15.16 4.08 -41.41
CA ALA A 182 -15.86 4.49 -42.65
C ALA A 182 -14.84 4.60 -43.77
N GLY A 183 -15.08 3.87 -44.81
CA GLY A 183 -14.44 4.13 -46.05
C GLY A 183 -14.16 2.88 -46.87
N SER A 184 -15.21 2.10 -47.13
CA SER A 184 -15.26 1.35 -48.38
C SER A 184 -15.63 2.32 -49.50
N ASP A 185 -15.21 1.90 -50.68
CA ASP A 185 -15.61 2.34 -52.00
C ASP A 185 -14.91 3.58 -52.53
N LEU A 186 -14.04 3.34 -53.49
CA LEU A 186 -14.24 3.70 -54.90
C LEU A 186 -12.96 3.49 -55.72
N TYR A 187 -13.15 2.61 -56.75
CA TYR A 187 -12.32 2.33 -57.92
C TYR A 187 -11.09 1.46 -57.76
#